data_2e4af7cb6732b5b4e9918ea1ac6c9dea
#
_entry.id   2e4af7cb6732b5b4e9918ea1ac6c9dea
#
_cell.length_a   1.000
_cell.length_b   1.000
_cell.length_c   1.000
_cell.angle_alpha   90.00
_cell.angle_beta   90.00
_cell.angle_gamma   90.00
#
_symmetry.space_group_name_H-M   'P 1'
#
loop_
_entity.id
_entity.type
_entity.pdbx_description
1 polymer ?
#
loop_
_entity_poly.entity_id
_entity_poly.type
_entity_poly.pdbx_seq_one_letter_code
_entity_poly.pdbx_strand_id
1 'polypeptide(L)'
;MASETLAQVKQYILETFLPGENPDELKATTPLISGGILDSIATLKLVMFLEERFGISVEAHEADREHLDTLSDIAALVERKRA
;
A
#
# COMPACT_ATOMS: atom_id res chain seq x y z
N MET A 1 6.29 -13.91 3.94
CA MET A 1 5.22 -14.28 3.00
C MET A 1 4.49 -13.05 2.53
N ALA A 2 4.19 -12.99 1.24
CA ALA A 2 3.50 -11.84 0.66
C ALA A 2 2.14 -11.60 1.31
N SER A 3 1.46 -12.67 1.74
CA SER A 3 0.14 -12.57 2.35
C SER A 3 0.18 -11.79 3.67
N GLU A 4 1.23 -11.95 4.45
CA GLU A 4 1.37 -11.20 5.70
C GLU A 4 1.64 -9.72 5.43
N THR A 5 2.52 -9.44 4.48
CA THR A 5 2.80 -8.07 4.07
C THR A 5 1.53 -7.39 3.56
N LEU A 6 0.79 -8.09 2.71
CA LEU A 6 -0.45 -7.56 2.16
C LEU A 6 -1.46 -7.25 3.26
N ALA A 7 -1.58 -8.14 4.25
CA ALA A 7 -2.51 -7.94 5.35
C ALA A 7 -2.15 -6.71 6.18
N GLN A 8 -0.87 -6.49 6.44
CA GLN A 8 -0.43 -5.33 7.21
C GLN A 8 -0.69 -4.02 6.45
N VAL A 9 -0.42 -4.01 5.16
CA VAL A 9 -0.66 -2.83 4.32
C VAL A 9 -2.15 -2.55 4.25
N LYS A 10 -2.96 -3.60 4.05
CA LYS A 10 -4.41 -3.46 4.01
C LYS A 10 -4.96 -2.85 5.28
N GLN A 11 -4.49 -3.35 6.43
CA GLN A 11 -4.94 -2.84 7.72
C GLN A 11 -4.60 -1.36 7.87
N TYR A 12 -3.38 -0.97 7.50
CA TYR A 12 -2.96 0.42 7.57
C TYR A 12 -3.86 1.32 6.73
N ILE A 13 -4.14 0.90 5.50
CA ILE A 13 -4.97 1.70 4.59
C ILE A 13 -6.40 1.82 5.13
N LEU A 14 -6.96 0.73 5.64
CA LEU A 14 -8.31 0.75 6.19
C LEU A 14 -8.41 1.68 7.40
N GLU A 15 -7.45 1.60 8.31
CA GLU A 15 -7.49 2.41 9.53
C GLU A 15 -7.19 3.88 9.28
N THR A 16 -6.31 4.15 8.32
CA THR A 16 -5.84 5.52 8.07
C THR A 16 -6.71 6.27 7.08
N PHE A 17 -7.13 5.62 6.01
CA PHE A 17 -7.82 6.30 4.90
C PHE A 17 -9.28 5.90 4.74
N LEU A 18 -9.67 4.73 5.24
CA LEU A 18 -11.00 4.19 5.04
C LEU A 18 -11.63 3.73 6.37
N PRO A 19 -11.60 4.57 7.42
CA PRO A 19 -12.17 4.17 8.70
C PRO A 19 -13.67 3.90 8.54
N GLY A 20 -14.12 2.77 9.08
CA GLY A 20 -15.53 2.38 8.99
C GLY A 20 -15.89 1.58 7.75
N GLU A 21 -14.98 1.43 6.81
CA GLU A 21 -15.25 0.63 5.62
C GLU A 21 -15.15 -0.86 5.93
N ASN A 22 -15.95 -1.64 5.20
CA ASN A 22 -15.90 -3.10 5.32
C ASN A 22 -14.58 -3.60 4.74
N PRO A 23 -13.75 -4.32 5.54
CA PRO A 23 -12.48 -4.84 5.02
C PRO A 23 -12.64 -5.72 3.78
N ASP A 24 -13.77 -6.39 3.63
CA ASP A 24 -14.01 -7.26 2.48
C ASP A 24 -14.14 -6.48 1.17
N GLU A 25 -14.40 -5.18 1.25
CA GLU A 25 -14.50 -4.32 0.07
C GLU A 25 -13.13 -3.94 -0.48
N LEU A 26 -12.09 -4.02 0.35
CA LEU A 26 -10.73 -3.70 -0.09
C LEU A 26 -10.00 -4.99 -0.44
N LYS A 27 -9.95 -5.28 -1.72
CA LYS A 27 -9.34 -6.52 -2.22
C LYS A 27 -7.92 -6.28 -2.69
N ALA A 28 -7.19 -7.38 -2.90
CA ALA A 28 -5.80 -7.30 -3.35
C ALA A 28 -5.68 -6.60 -4.72
N THR A 29 -6.72 -6.61 -5.51
CA THR A 29 -6.73 -6.01 -6.84
C THR A 29 -7.53 -4.71 -6.91
N THR A 30 -8.04 -4.22 -5.79
CA THR A 30 -8.79 -2.96 -5.77
C THR A 30 -7.87 -1.80 -6.16
N PRO A 31 -8.23 -1.00 -7.16
CA PRO A 31 -7.39 0.14 -7.55
C PRO A 31 -7.41 1.22 -6.46
N LEU A 32 -6.24 1.54 -5.94
CA LEU A 32 -6.09 2.50 -4.85
C LEU A 32 -5.87 3.91 -5.39
N ILE A 33 -4.85 4.07 -6.22
CA ILE A 33 -4.54 5.38 -6.80
C ILE A 33 -5.49 5.68 -7.95
N SER A 34 -5.61 4.77 -8.91
CA SER A 34 -6.48 5.00 -10.06
C SER A 34 -7.96 4.98 -9.68
N GLY A 35 -8.30 4.35 -8.55
CA GLY A 35 -9.65 4.33 -8.02
C GLY A 35 -9.99 5.52 -7.15
N GLY A 36 -9.02 6.42 -6.88
CA GLY A 36 -9.26 7.62 -6.11
C GLY A 36 -9.21 7.45 -4.60
N ILE A 37 -8.83 6.28 -4.10
CA ILE A 37 -8.71 6.05 -2.66
C ILE A 37 -7.47 6.76 -2.10
N LEU A 38 -6.37 6.71 -2.84
CA LEU A 38 -5.11 7.35 -2.46
C LEU A 38 -4.84 8.56 -3.36
N ASP A 39 -4.89 9.75 -2.78
CA ASP A 39 -4.42 10.95 -3.47
C ASP A 39 -2.92 11.10 -3.23
N SER A 40 -2.33 12.24 -3.66
CA SER A 40 -0.89 12.46 -3.55
C SER A 40 -0.43 12.43 -2.10
N ILE A 41 -1.18 13.07 -1.21
CA ILE A 41 -0.81 13.12 0.21
C ILE A 41 -0.94 11.75 0.85
N ALA A 42 -2.02 11.04 0.55
CA ALA A 42 -2.24 9.70 1.08
C ALA A 42 -1.15 8.74 0.59
N THR A 43 -0.75 8.87 -0.69
CA THR A 43 0.32 8.05 -1.24
C THR A 43 1.64 8.30 -0.52
N LEU A 44 1.94 9.57 -0.22
CA LEU A 44 3.14 9.91 0.54
C LEU A 44 3.12 9.28 1.93
N LYS A 45 1.97 9.35 2.61
CA LYS A 45 1.84 8.73 3.94
C LYS A 45 2.02 7.23 3.87
N LEU A 46 1.50 6.60 2.82
CA LEU A 46 1.68 5.17 2.63
C LEU A 46 3.15 4.82 2.45
N VAL A 47 3.87 5.60 1.64
CA VAL A 47 5.31 5.38 1.43
C VAL A 47 6.06 5.46 2.75
N MET A 48 5.76 6.48 3.56
CA MET A 48 6.41 6.64 4.86
C MET A 48 6.12 5.46 5.77
N PHE A 49 4.88 4.95 5.75
CA PHE A 49 4.53 3.76 6.51
C PHE A 49 5.35 2.55 6.06
N LEU A 50 5.45 2.34 4.76
CA LEU A 50 6.19 1.20 4.21
C LEU A 50 7.66 1.25 4.60
N GLU A 51 8.27 2.42 4.51
CA GLU A 51 9.68 2.57 4.86
C GLU A 51 9.92 2.31 6.34
N GLU A 52 9.06 2.84 7.19
CA GLU A 52 9.21 2.72 8.62
C GLU A 52 8.87 1.31 9.11
N ARG A 53 7.75 0.76 8.61
CA ARG A 53 7.25 -0.53 9.07
C ARG A 53 8.12 -1.70 8.61
N PHE A 54 8.59 -1.64 7.37
CA PHE A 54 9.33 -2.76 6.77
C PHE A 54 10.83 -2.52 6.66
N GLY A 55 11.29 -1.35 7.04
CA GLY A 55 12.72 -1.02 6.98
C GLY A 55 13.27 -0.95 5.57
N ILE A 56 12.47 -0.49 4.64
CA ILE A 56 12.87 -0.38 3.23
C ILE A 56 12.98 1.07 2.81
N SER A 57 13.52 1.31 1.62
CA SER A 57 13.62 2.64 1.05
C SER A 57 12.89 2.65 -0.27
N VAL A 58 11.87 3.51 -0.40
CA VAL A 58 11.07 3.62 -1.62
C VAL A 58 11.53 4.83 -2.41
N GLU A 59 12.02 4.58 -3.62
CA GLU A 59 12.50 5.65 -4.49
C GLU A 59 11.33 6.45 -5.06
N ALA A 60 11.60 7.69 -5.47
CA ALA A 60 10.55 8.55 -6.01
C ALA A 60 9.86 7.93 -7.21
N HIS A 61 10.62 7.26 -8.09
CA HIS A 61 10.04 6.63 -9.28
C HIS A 61 9.22 5.37 -8.96
N GLU A 62 9.31 4.87 -7.72
CA GLU A 62 8.54 3.73 -7.26
C GLU A 62 7.26 4.13 -6.54
N ALA A 63 7.14 5.40 -6.17
CA ALA A 63 5.97 5.92 -5.45
C ALA A 63 4.92 6.40 -6.45
N ASP A 64 4.49 5.50 -7.31
CA ASP A 64 3.58 5.85 -8.40
C ASP A 64 2.51 4.77 -8.57
N ARG A 65 1.64 4.99 -9.55
CA ARG A 65 0.52 4.10 -9.83
C ARG A 65 0.97 2.71 -10.25
N GLU A 66 2.11 2.60 -10.94
CA GLU A 66 2.60 1.29 -11.38
C GLU A 66 2.95 0.38 -10.21
N HIS A 67 3.44 0.96 -9.12
CA HIS A 67 3.95 0.20 -7.98
C HIS A 67 3.02 0.17 -6.78
N LEU A 68 2.11 1.13 -6.66
CA LEU A 68 1.31 1.31 -5.45
C LEU A 68 -0.20 1.30 -5.70
N ASP A 69 -0.65 0.91 -6.88
CA ASP A 69 -2.07 1.01 -7.21
C ASP A 69 -2.93 -0.07 -6.56
N THR A 70 -2.36 -1.23 -6.24
CA THR A 70 -3.11 -2.30 -5.59
C THR A 70 -2.34 -2.85 -4.42
N LEU A 71 -3.04 -3.54 -3.51
CA LEU A 71 -2.36 -4.19 -2.39
C LEU A 71 -1.35 -5.22 -2.89
N SER A 72 -1.67 -5.93 -3.96
CA SER A 72 -0.75 -6.90 -4.56
C SER A 72 0.53 -6.23 -5.03
N ASP A 73 0.40 -5.09 -5.70
CA ASP A 73 1.56 -4.35 -6.18
C ASP A 73 2.42 -3.84 -5.04
N ILE A 74 1.78 -3.29 -4.01
CA ILE A 74 2.49 -2.79 -2.83
C ILE A 74 3.23 -3.92 -2.13
N ALA A 75 2.56 -5.05 -1.92
CA ALA A 75 3.18 -6.20 -1.26
C ALA A 75 4.37 -6.72 -2.07
N ALA A 76 4.23 -6.76 -3.40
CA ALA A 76 5.33 -7.20 -4.27
C ALA A 76 6.54 -6.27 -4.16
N LEU A 77 6.28 -4.96 -4.12
CA LEU A 77 7.35 -3.98 -3.96
C LEU A 77 8.08 -4.20 -2.63
N VAL A 78 7.34 -4.34 -1.54
CA VAL A 78 7.92 -4.53 -0.21
C VAL A 78 8.75 -5.80 -0.17
N GLU A 79 8.21 -6.92 -0.68
CA GLU A 79 8.93 -8.18 -0.66
C GLU A 79 10.21 -8.13 -1.49
N ARG A 80 10.16 -7.46 -2.63
CA ARG A 80 11.34 -7.29 -3.47
C ARG A 80 12.42 -6.47 -2.76
N LYS A 81 12.02 -5.45 -2.04
CA LYS A 81 12.95 -4.56 -1.32
C LYS A 81 13.54 -5.22 -0.08
N ARG A 82 12.80 -6.14 0.52
CA ARG A 82 13.27 -6.85 1.72
C ARG A 82 14.17 -8.05 1.39
N ALA A 83 14.11 -8.49 0.17
CA ALA A 83 14.86 -9.67 -0.27
C ALA A 83 16.37 -9.44 -0.24
#